data_e645a9beb2f752a6419b976f29027d15
#
_entry.id   e645a9beb2f752a6419b976f29027d15
#
_cell.length_a   1.000
_cell.length_b   1.000
_cell.length_c   1.000
_cell.angle_alpha   90.00
_cell.angle_beta   90.00
_cell.angle_gamma   90.00
#
_symmetry.space_group_name_H-M   'P 1'
#
loop_
_entity.id
_entity.type
_entity.pdbx_description
1 polymer ?
#
loop_
_entity_poly.entity_id
_entity_poly.type
_entity_poly.pdbx_seq_one_letter_code
_entity_poly.pdbx_strand_id
1 'polypeptide(L)'
;DDEKNSEIPFINRGTIVLATVAGDVHDIGKGIVASTLKSAGFRVIDLGNEVPVEKILEEAKRYNADIIGTSALLTSTMSEQKKLEKLLAETGEKASFITMVGGAPCTQRWAKKIGADAYSEDAIDAVRVAITLIEEKAKKSGKGDKK
;
A
#
# COMPACT_ATOMS: atom_id res chain seq x y z
N ASP A 1 -1.07 -13.85 -21.63
CA ASP A 1 -0.23 -13.28 -20.61
C ASP A 1 0.79 -12.34 -21.23
N ASP A 2 0.56 -11.05 -21.02
CA ASP A 2 1.34 -10.00 -21.69
C ASP A 2 2.83 -10.05 -21.34
N GLU A 3 3.13 -10.43 -20.13
CA GLU A 3 4.53 -10.49 -19.69
C GLU A 3 5.32 -11.53 -20.47
N LYS A 4 4.71 -12.68 -20.72
CA LYS A 4 5.38 -13.76 -21.41
C LYS A 4 5.62 -13.46 -22.87
N ASN A 5 4.74 -12.64 -23.46
CA ASN A 5 4.79 -12.36 -24.89
C ASN A 5 5.48 -11.05 -25.22
N SER A 6 5.82 -10.28 -24.21
CA SER A 6 6.46 -8.99 -24.42
C SER A 6 7.95 -9.15 -24.66
N GLU A 7 8.45 -8.40 -25.62
CA GLU A 7 9.90 -8.33 -25.86
C GLU A 7 10.54 -7.28 -24.95
N ILE A 8 9.71 -6.46 -24.29
CA ILE A 8 10.19 -5.44 -23.37
C ILE A 8 10.35 -6.07 -22.00
N PRO A 9 11.54 -5.98 -21.39
CA PRO A 9 11.74 -6.56 -20.06
C PRO A 9 10.75 -5.97 -19.06
N PHE A 10 10.16 -6.84 -18.25
CA PHE A 10 9.27 -6.39 -17.18
C PHE A 10 10.09 -5.71 -16.09
N ILE A 11 9.74 -4.47 -15.77
CA ILE A 11 10.38 -3.74 -14.70
C ILE A 11 9.51 -3.86 -13.45
N ASN A 12 10.04 -4.55 -12.44
CA ASN A 12 9.32 -4.71 -11.19
C ASN A 12 9.81 -3.66 -10.19
N ARG A 13 8.98 -2.66 -9.93
CA ARG A 13 9.30 -1.59 -8.99
C ARG A 13 9.03 -1.98 -7.55
N GLY A 14 8.37 -3.09 -7.34
CA GLY A 14 8.03 -3.58 -6.00
C GLY A 14 6.64 -4.19 -6.00
N THR A 15 6.27 -4.78 -4.86
CA THR A 15 4.99 -5.44 -4.68
C THR A 15 4.13 -4.64 -3.70
N ILE A 16 2.89 -4.37 -4.10
CA ILE A 16 1.95 -3.59 -3.30
C ILE A 16 0.69 -4.42 -3.08
N VAL A 17 0.29 -4.54 -1.82
CA VAL A 17 -1.00 -5.13 -1.46
C VAL A 17 -1.96 -3.98 -1.21
N LEU A 18 -3.12 -4.01 -1.88
CA LEU A 18 -4.16 -2.99 -1.72
C LEU A 18 -5.43 -3.60 -1.17
N ALA A 19 -6.10 -2.88 -0.30
CA ALA A 19 -7.37 -3.33 0.26
C ALA A 19 -8.26 -2.15 0.64
N THR A 20 -9.57 -2.33 0.45
CA THR A 20 -10.55 -1.47 1.09
C THR A 20 -10.86 -2.10 2.44
N VAL A 21 -10.81 -1.29 3.48
CA VAL A 21 -10.84 -1.81 4.86
C VAL A 21 -12.19 -2.40 5.26
N ALA A 22 -12.19 -3.14 6.37
CA ALA A 22 -13.39 -3.79 6.89
C ALA A 22 -14.53 -2.77 7.06
N GLY A 23 -15.72 -3.19 6.69
CA GLY A 23 -16.91 -2.36 6.79
C GLY A 23 -17.11 -1.41 5.63
N ASP A 24 -16.17 -1.35 4.70
CA ASP A 24 -16.21 -0.42 3.57
C ASP A 24 -16.28 -1.20 2.26
N VAL A 25 -17.34 -0.94 1.47
CA VAL A 25 -17.57 -1.66 0.20
C VAL A 25 -17.11 -0.85 -1.02
N HIS A 26 -16.58 0.34 -0.84
CA HIS A 26 -16.22 1.23 -1.94
C HIS A 26 -14.87 0.86 -2.51
N ASP A 27 -14.82 0.36 -3.73
CA ASP A 27 -13.55 -0.06 -4.32
C ASP A 27 -13.27 0.46 -5.72
N ILE A 28 -14.14 1.33 -6.26
CA ILE A 28 -13.93 1.88 -7.59
C ILE A 28 -12.64 2.71 -7.64
N GLY A 29 -12.47 3.62 -6.69
CA GLY A 29 -11.28 4.45 -6.62
C GLY A 29 -10.01 3.62 -6.40
N LYS A 30 -10.11 2.62 -5.53
CA LYS A 30 -8.99 1.72 -5.27
C LYS A 30 -8.63 0.93 -6.53
N GLY A 31 -9.62 0.52 -7.31
CA GLY A 31 -9.38 -0.18 -8.57
C GLY A 31 -8.60 0.68 -9.56
N ILE A 32 -8.90 1.97 -9.60
CA ILE A 32 -8.16 2.91 -10.45
C ILE A 32 -6.71 3.02 -9.97
N VAL A 33 -6.51 3.10 -8.66
CA VAL A 33 -5.16 3.13 -8.08
C VAL A 33 -4.41 1.85 -8.46
N ALA A 34 -5.05 0.69 -8.32
CA ALA A 34 -4.43 -0.58 -8.66
C ALA A 34 -3.98 -0.62 -10.12
N SER A 35 -4.85 -0.22 -11.04
CA SER A 35 -4.52 -0.19 -12.47
C SER A 35 -3.37 0.75 -12.76
N THR A 36 -3.39 1.92 -12.15
CA THR A 36 -2.37 2.94 -12.38
C THR A 36 -1.01 2.48 -11.86
N LEU A 37 -0.98 1.85 -10.69
CA LEU A 37 0.26 1.29 -10.13
C LEU A 37 0.81 0.15 -10.99
N LYS A 38 -0.06 -0.71 -11.50
CA LYS A 38 0.37 -1.78 -12.40
C LYS A 38 1.01 -1.20 -13.66
N SER A 39 0.38 -0.17 -14.23
CA SER A 39 0.92 0.49 -15.42
C SER A 39 2.28 1.13 -15.15
N ALA A 40 2.53 1.52 -13.93
CA ALA A 40 3.81 2.13 -13.54
C ALA A 40 4.90 1.09 -13.23
N GLY A 41 4.59 -0.20 -13.29
CA GLY A 41 5.58 -1.25 -13.11
C GLY A 41 5.56 -1.94 -11.75
N PHE A 42 4.53 -1.72 -10.94
CA PHE A 42 4.39 -2.43 -9.67
C PHE A 42 3.61 -3.73 -9.85
N ARG A 43 3.97 -4.71 -9.05
CA ARG A 43 3.14 -5.89 -8.89
C ARG A 43 2.09 -5.55 -7.84
N VAL A 44 0.81 -5.63 -8.21
CA VAL A 44 -0.27 -5.23 -7.32
C VAL A 44 -1.17 -6.41 -7.02
N ILE A 45 -1.38 -6.67 -5.74
CA ILE A 45 -2.31 -7.67 -5.26
C ILE A 45 -3.50 -6.92 -4.64
N ASP A 46 -4.62 -6.89 -5.34
CA ASP A 46 -5.83 -6.20 -4.87
C ASP A 46 -6.69 -7.20 -4.12
N LEU A 47 -6.82 -7.02 -2.81
CA LEU A 47 -7.56 -7.94 -1.96
C LEU A 47 -9.07 -7.71 -1.98
N GLY A 48 -9.52 -6.64 -2.64
CA GLY A 48 -10.95 -6.34 -2.70
C GLY A 48 -11.39 -5.39 -1.61
N ASN A 49 -12.67 -5.49 -1.25
CA ASN A 49 -13.24 -4.61 -0.23
C ASN A 49 -13.60 -5.41 1.02
N GLU A 50 -13.96 -4.68 2.09
CA GLU A 50 -14.32 -5.27 3.39
C GLU A 50 -13.28 -6.24 3.92
N VAL A 51 -12.00 -5.84 3.84
CA VAL A 51 -10.89 -6.73 4.21
C VAL A 51 -10.44 -6.42 5.65
N PRO A 52 -10.53 -7.39 6.56
CA PRO A 52 -10.05 -7.20 7.92
C PRO A 52 -8.54 -7.00 7.97
N VAL A 53 -8.06 -6.25 8.95
CA VAL A 53 -6.63 -5.93 9.05
C VAL A 53 -5.76 -7.19 9.19
N GLU A 54 -6.27 -8.22 9.87
CA GLU A 54 -5.54 -9.48 10.02
C GLU A 54 -5.30 -10.13 8.65
N LYS A 55 -6.31 -10.07 7.77
CA LYS A 55 -6.19 -10.61 6.42
C LYS A 55 -5.23 -9.78 5.59
N ILE A 56 -5.28 -8.46 5.74
CA ILE A 56 -4.35 -7.58 5.04
C ILE A 56 -2.91 -7.94 5.39
N LEU A 57 -2.63 -8.09 6.68
CA LEU A 57 -1.28 -8.43 7.12
C LEU A 57 -0.87 -9.82 6.64
N GLU A 58 -1.77 -10.79 6.75
CA GLU A 58 -1.50 -12.15 6.29
C GLU A 58 -1.09 -12.17 4.82
N GLU A 59 -1.85 -11.47 3.97
CA GLU A 59 -1.58 -11.45 2.54
C GLU A 59 -0.33 -10.63 2.21
N ALA A 60 -0.07 -9.57 2.96
CA ALA A 60 1.15 -8.79 2.76
C ALA A 60 2.38 -9.64 3.03
N LYS A 61 2.32 -10.48 4.06
CA LYS A 61 3.43 -11.41 4.38
C LYS A 61 3.54 -12.50 3.32
N ARG A 62 2.40 -13.03 2.90
CA ARG A 62 2.35 -14.11 1.91
C ARG A 62 3.00 -13.69 0.59
N TYR A 63 2.74 -12.47 0.13
CA TYR A 63 3.27 -11.97 -1.13
C TYR A 63 4.56 -11.20 -0.96
N ASN A 64 5.07 -11.12 0.26
CA ASN A 64 6.29 -10.38 0.57
C ASN A 64 6.20 -8.94 0.07
N ALA A 65 5.13 -8.28 0.42
CA ALA A 65 4.84 -6.94 -0.06
C ALA A 65 5.83 -5.91 0.45
N ASP A 66 6.11 -4.93 -0.38
CA ASP A 66 6.91 -3.77 0.02
C ASP A 66 6.01 -2.69 0.62
N ILE A 67 4.81 -2.56 0.07
CA ILE A 67 3.85 -1.53 0.47
C ILE A 67 2.50 -2.17 0.76
N ILE A 68 1.84 -1.70 1.82
CA ILE A 68 0.43 -2.00 2.09
C ILE A 68 -0.33 -0.70 1.92
N GLY A 69 -1.26 -0.67 0.96
CA GLY A 69 -2.12 0.49 0.74
C GLY A 69 -3.54 0.18 1.16
N THR A 70 -4.14 1.05 1.95
CA THR A 70 -5.52 0.87 2.39
C THR A 70 -6.39 2.04 1.97
N SER A 71 -7.63 1.74 1.66
CA SER A 71 -8.63 2.73 1.26
C SER A 71 -9.80 2.70 2.23
N ALA A 72 -10.21 3.90 2.68
CA ALA A 72 -11.41 4.06 3.50
C ALA A 72 -12.18 5.26 2.96
N LEU A 73 -13.44 5.07 2.58
CA LEU A 73 -14.26 6.14 2.03
C LEU A 73 -15.27 6.72 3.02
N LEU A 74 -15.38 6.11 4.19
CA LEU A 74 -16.27 6.59 5.25
C LEU A 74 -15.43 6.98 6.45
N THR A 75 -15.83 8.06 7.13
CA THR A 75 -15.14 8.44 8.36
C THR A 75 -15.18 7.29 9.38
N SER A 76 -16.28 6.53 9.39
CA SER A 76 -16.43 5.40 10.31
C SER A 76 -15.48 4.24 10.02
N THR A 77 -14.99 4.12 8.78
CA THR A 77 -14.08 3.03 8.43
C THR A 77 -12.62 3.43 8.49
N MET A 78 -12.32 4.72 8.64
CA MET A 78 -10.95 5.19 8.79
C MET A 78 -10.25 4.53 9.99
N SER A 79 -11.00 4.23 11.04
CA SER A 79 -10.44 3.60 12.23
C SER A 79 -9.77 2.25 11.93
N GLU A 80 -10.19 1.59 10.85
CA GLU A 80 -9.56 0.33 10.44
C GLU A 80 -8.13 0.56 9.94
N GLN A 81 -7.87 1.71 9.34
CA GLN A 81 -6.50 2.05 8.93
C GLN A 81 -5.59 2.23 10.15
N LYS A 82 -6.12 2.87 11.18
CA LYS A 82 -5.39 3.00 12.46
C LYS A 82 -5.16 1.63 13.09
N LYS A 83 -6.18 0.77 13.03
CA LYS A 83 -6.09 -0.58 13.57
C LYS A 83 -4.99 -1.39 12.90
N LEU A 84 -4.80 -1.21 11.60
CA LEU A 84 -3.71 -1.88 10.88
C LEU A 84 -2.35 -1.41 11.39
N GLU A 85 -2.17 -0.09 11.56
CA GLU A 85 -0.90 0.43 12.07
C GLU A 85 -0.59 -0.12 13.46
N LYS A 86 -1.62 -0.19 14.29
CA LYS A 86 -1.48 -0.74 15.63
C LYS A 86 -1.10 -2.23 15.59
N LEU A 87 -1.73 -2.99 14.72
CA LEU A 87 -1.42 -4.41 14.56
C LEU A 87 0.02 -4.61 14.12
N LEU A 88 0.49 -3.82 13.16
CA LEU A 88 1.87 -3.90 12.69
C LEU A 88 2.85 -3.60 13.82
N ALA A 89 2.55 -2.61 14.64
CA ALA A 89 3.40 -2.27 15.78
C ALA A 89 3.42 -3.38 16.82
N GLU A 90 2.25 -3.95 17.11
CA GLU A 90 2.13 -4.99 18.13
C GLU A 90 2.82 -6.29 17.73
N THR A 91 2.85 -6.61 16.43
CA THR A 91 3.48 -7.83 15.96
C THR A 91 4.97 -7.62 15.62
N GLY A 92 5.47 -6.41 15.78
CA GLY A 92 6.87 -6.10 15.46
C GLY A 92 7.14 -6.01 13.97
N GLU A 93 6.10 -5.90 13.14
CA GLU A 93 6.25 -5.94 11.69
C GLU A 93 6.15 -4.57 11.02
N LYS A 94 6.04 -3.51 11.82
CA LYS A 94 5.93 -2.15 11.27
C LYS A 94 7.09 -1.79 10.36
N ALA A 95 8.30 -2.18 10.71
CA ALA A 95 9.49 -1.87 9.91
C ALA A 95 9.57 -2.68 8.61
N SER A 96 8.79 -3.76 8.51
CA SER A 96 8.83 -4.63 7.34
C SER A 96 8.03 -4.10 6.16
N PHE A 97 7.08 -3.19 6.42
CA PHE A 97 6.17 -2.72 5.38
C PHE A 97 6.07 -1.20 5.38
N ILE A 98 6.04 -0.63 4.18
CA ILE A 98 5.66 0.76 3.99
C ILE A 98 4.14 0.79 3.95
N THR A 99 3.50 1.73 4.66
CA THR A 99 2.04 1.83 4.64
C THR A 99 1.59 3.15 4.02
N MET A 100 0.56 3.07 3.21
CA MET A 100 -0.05 4.21 2.55
C MET A 100 -1.55 4.19 2.79
N VAL A 101 -2.13 5.36 3.03
CA VAL A 101 -3.57 5.48 3.20
C VAL A 101 -4.15 6.36 2.11
N GLY A 102 -5.38 6.07 1.71
CA GLY A 102 -6.14 6.85 0.74
C GLY A 102 -7.62 6.76 1.01
N GLY A 103 -8.40 7.53 0.24
CA GLY A 103 -9.84 7.60 0.38
C GLY A 103 -10.28 9.02 0.67
N ALA A 104 -11.51 9.36 0.25
CA ALA A 104 -12.00 10.74 0.29
C ALA A 104 -11.83 11.46 1.63
N PRO A 105 -12.14 10.83 2.79
CA PRO A 105 -11.98 11.54 4.06
C PRO A 105 -10.55 11.56 4.60
N CYS A 106 -9.65 10.82 3.97
CA CYS A 106 -8.26 10.73 4.44
C CYS A 106 -7.46 11.96 4.07
N THR A 107 -6.43 12.25 4.88
CA THR A 107 -5.57 13.42 4.68
C THR A 107 -4.15 13.05 5.09
N GLN A 108 -3.20 13.90 4.74
CA GLN A 108 -1.81 13.75 5.20
C GLN A 108 -1.75 13.81 6.73
N ARG A 109 -2.57 14.67 7.33
CA ARG A 109 -2.64 14.78 8.78
C ARG A 109 -3.10 13.45 9.42
N TRP A 110 -4.10 12.83 8.82
CA TRP A 110 -4.59 11.53 9.29
C TRP A 110 -3.48 10.47 9.21
N ALA A 111 -2.77 10.40 8.08
CA ALA A 111 -1.67 9.45 7.93
C ALA A 111 -0.63 9.63 9.05
N LYS A 112 -0.24 10.86 9.32
CA LYS A 112 0.71 11.15 10.39
C LYS A 112 0.17 10.73 11.74
N LYS A 113 -1.10 11.04 11.99
CA LYS A 113 -1.72 10.75 13.27
C LYS A 113 -1.70 9.28 13.62
N ILE A 114 -1.93 8.42 12.63
CA ILE A 114 -2.00 6.98 12.88
C ILE A 114 -0.66 6.26 12.72
N GLY A 115 0.36 6.97 12.27
CA GLY A 115 1.67 6.37 12.06
C GLY A 115 1.87 5.72 10.71
N ALA A 116 1.00 6.02 9.73
CA ALA A 116 1.19 5.55 8.37
C ALA A 116 2.33 6.32 7.71
N ASP A 117 3.00 5.68 6.75
CA ASP A 117 4.15 6.30 6.11
C ASP A 117 3.76 7.38 5.12
N ALA A 118 2.59 7.28 4.52
CA ALA A 118 2.17 8.27 3.51
C ALA A 118 0.68 8.28 3.29
N TYR A 119 0.24 9.37 2.67
CA TYR A 119 -1.10 9.57 2.16
C TYR A 119 -0.99 9.85 0.67
N SER A 120 -1.90 9.29 -0.12
CA SER A 120 -1.99 9.64 -1.53
C SER A 120 -3.39 10.19 -1.81
N GLU A 121 -3.42 11.28 -2.55
CA GLU A 121 -4.66 11.99 -2.84
C GLU A 121 -5.47 11.32 -3.96
N ASP A 122 -4.77 10.79 -4.95
CA ASP A 122 -5.40 10.13 -6.10
C ASP A 122 -4.43 9.08 -6.68
N ALA A 123 -4.81 8.46 -7.79
CA ALA A 123 -4.03 7.38 -8.38
C ALA A 123 -2.66 7.85 -8.85
N ILE A 124 -2.59 9.03 -9.46
CA ILE A 124 -1.31 9.56 -9.93
C ILE A 124 -0.39 9.86 -8.76
N ASP A 125 -0.95 10.46 -7.72
CA ASP A 125 -0.18 10.74 -6.51
C ASP A 125 0.30 9.45 -5.85
N ALA A 126 -0.52 8.39 -5.89
CA ALA A 126 -0.14 7.10 -5.32
C ALA A 126 1.11 6.55 -6.00
N VAL A 127 1.22 6.67 -7.31
CA VAL A 127 2.41 6.22 -8.04
C VAL A 127 3.64 7.01 -7.60
N ARG A 128 3.53 8.33 -7.55
CA ARG A 128 4.63 9.20 -7.16
C ARG A 128 5.12 8.86 -5.73
N VAL A 129 4.17 8.73 -4.83
CA VAL A 129 4.47 8.44 -3.42
C VAL A 129 5.11 7.06 -3.27
N ALA A 130 4.55 6.06 -3.95
CA ALA A 130 5.07 4.69 -3.87
C ALA A 130 6.50 4.61 -4.38
N ILE A 131 6.80 5.23 -5.51
CA ILE A 131 8.15 5.24 -6.07
C ILE A 131 9.12 5.90 -5.09
N THR A 132 8.75 7.06 -4.56
CA THR A 132 9.58 7.80 -3.64
C THR A 132 9.91 6.98 -2.39
N LEU A 133 8.89 6.36 -1.79
CA LEU A 133 9.08 5.60 -0.56
C LEU A 133 9.95 4.36 -0.77
N ILE A 134 9.76 3.67 -1.88
CA ILE A 134 10.58 2.49 -2.17
C ILE A 134 12.02 2.89 -2.41
N GLU A 135 12.26 4.00 -3.12
CA GLU A 135 13.61 4.49 -3.36
C GLU A 135 14.29 4.90 -2.06
N GLU A 136 13.55 5.56 -1.17
CA GLU A 136 14.10 5.95 0.12
C GLU A 136 14.45 4.74 0.97
N LYS A 137 13.61 3.71 0.96
CA LYS A 137 13.87 2.50 1.70
C LYS A 137 15.09 1.77 1.14
N ALA A 138 15.23 1.72 -0.18
CA ALA A 138 16.38 1.09 -0.83
C ALA A 138 17.67 1.82 -0.48
N LYS A 139 17.64 3.15 -0.44
CA LYS A 139 18.81 3.94 -0.04
C LYS A 139 19.25 3.63 1.38
N LYS A 140 18.29 3.53 2.30
CA LYS A 140 18.59 3.21 3.70
C LYS A 140 19.21 1.82 3.82
N SER A 141 18.65 0.84 3.10
CA SER A 141 19.18 -0.52 3.09
C SER A 141 20.59 -0.54 2.49
N GLY A 142 20.78 0.17 1.37
CA GLY A 142 22.08 0.25 0.72
C GLY A 142 23.14 0.85 1.62
N LYS A 143 22.81 1.90 2.36
CA LYS A 143 23.71 2.49 3.32
C LYS A 143 24.06 1.54 4.45
N GLY A 144 23.06 0.78 4.92
CA GLY A 144 23.28 -0.22 5.94
C GLY A 144 24.19 -1.33 5.47
N ASP A 145 24.01 -1.76 4.24
CA ASP A 145 24.81 -2.83 3.66
C ASP A 145 26.26 -2.45 3.43
N LYS A 146 26.51 -1.17 3.23
CA LYS A 146 27.88 -0.70 2.97
C LYS A 146 28.74 -0.62 4.22
N LYS A 147 28.12 -0.75 5.35
CA LYS A 147 28.83 -0.73 6.60
C LYS A 147 29.31 -2.10 7.00
#